data_6383de4161cbc1549a82103aecc9a5c1
#
_entry.id   6383de4161cbc1549a82103aecc9a5c1
#
_cell.length_a   1.000
_cell.length_b   1.000
_cell.length_c   1.000
_cell.angle_alpha   90.00
_cell.angle_beta   90.00
_cell.angle_gamma   90.00
#
_symmetry.space_group_name_H-M   'P 1'
#
loop_
_entity.id
_entity.type
_entity.pdbx_description
1 polymer ?
#
loop_
_entity_poly.entity_id
_entity_poly.type
_entity_poly.pdbx_seq_one_letter_code
_entity_poly.pdbx_strand_id
1 'polypeptide(L)'
;YGLNLNLEAGRITMVGAGGEGGFGVRVVDDGRYGFARLVDPSGAERAVKQAVSIMNKSPRVEGFELPSPAETSALPPTFHPDVAHLVAEDLMDRADAMLAHVASTSPNAVVTGGGLGASATAGAFLSSEGIERASSSTSMGAGVQVTIDMDGQLTSGWEGASSDDLLPEVPDCVD
;
A
#
# COMPACT_ATOMS: atom_id res chain seq x y z
N TYR A 1 6.21 5.98 0.79
CA TYR A 1 6.80 5.52 2.05
C TYR A 1 5.92 4.45 2.66
N GLY A 2 6.54 3.41 3.22
CA GLY A 2 5.85 2.35 3.92
C GLY A 2 6.69 1.78 5.06
N LEU A 3 6.00 1.33 6.09
CA LEU A 3 6.52 0.57 7.21
C LEU A 3 5.90 -0.82 7.18
N ASN A 4 6.66 -1.81 7.54
CA ASN A 4 6.16 -3.17 7.71
C ASN A 4 6.86 -3.87 8.87
N LEU A 5 6.12 -4.70 9.57
CA LEU A 5 6.57 -5.51 10.68
C LEU A 5 5.95 -6.90 10.57
N ASN A 6 6.76 -7.94 10.73
CA ASN A 6 6.29 -9.32 10.72
C ASN A 6 6.37 -9.94 12.10
N LEU A 7 5.35 -10.72 12.41
CA LEU A 7 5.24 -11.56 13.61
C LEU A 7 5.39 -13.04 13.22
N GLU A 8 6.17 -13.78 13.97
CA GLU A 8 6.32 -15.22 13.83
C GLU A 8 6.69 -15.85 15.17
N ALA A 9 6.06 -16.96 15.50
CA ALA A 9 6.31 -17.69 16.73
C ALA A 9 6.26 -16.79 18.00
N GLY A 10 5.26 -15.91 18.08
CA GLY A 10 5.03 -15.02 19.22
C GLY A 10 6.04 -13.90 19.40
N ARG A 11 6.75 -13.52 18.36
CA ARG A 11 7.77 -12.45 18.42
C ARG A 11 7.86 -11.66 17.12
N ILE A 12 8.41 -10.46 17.21
CA ILE A 12 8.77 -9.64 16.06
C ILE A 12 10.00 -10.27 15.38
N THR A 13 9.91 -10.57 14.09
CA THR A 13 10.99 -11.18 13.30
C THR A 13 11.60 -10.25 12.28
N MET A 14 10.86 -9.25 11.84
CA MET A 14 11.33 -8.27 10.87
C MET A 14 10.62 -6.93 11.08
N VAL A 15 11.40 -5.87 10.99
CA VAL A 15 10.89 -4.49 10.85
C VAL A 15 11.55 -3.88 9.63
N GLY A 16 10.77 -3.30 8.74
CA GLY A 16 11.26 -2.66 7.53
C GLY A 16 10.63 -1.29 7.32
N ALA A 17 11.40 -0.41 6.75
CA ALA A 17 10.94 0.89 6.28
C ALA A 17 11.49 1.14 4.88
N GLY A 18 10.70 1.72 4.02
CA GLY A 18 11.15 2.04 2.68
C GLY A 18 10.13 2.84 1.89
N GLY A 19 10.56 3.32 0.76
CA GLY A 19 9.69 4.01 -0.17
C GLY A 19 10.29 3.98 -1.56
N GLU A 20 9.43 3.94 -2.53
CA GLU A 20 9.81 4.06 -3.92
C GLU A 20 8.93 5.11 -4.62
N GLY A 21 9.51 5.74 -5.62
CA GLY A 21 8.82 6.71 -6.45
C GLY A 21 9.27 6.60 -7.89
N GLY A 22 8.56 7.26 -8.76
CA GLY A 22 8.91 7.31 -10.16
C GLY A 22 7.84 8.00 -10.99
N PHE A 23 8.15 8.16 -12.26
CA PHE A 23 7.31 8.83 -13.23
C PHE A 23 6.99 7.87 -14.37
N GLY A 24 5.76 7.90 -14.84
CA GLY A 24 5.33 7.23 -16.05
C GLY A 24 5.00 8.25 -17.13
N VAL A 25 5.52 8.04 -18.32
CA VAL A 25 5.16 8.83 -19.51
C VAL A 25 4.41 7.91 -20.45
N ARG A 26 3.19 8.30 -20.79
CA ARG A 26 2.37 7.63 -21.82
C ARG A 26 2.18 8.59 -22.98
N VAL A 27 2.41 8.10 -24.18
CA VAL A 27 2.14 8.81 -25.43
C VAL A 27 1.09 8.03 -26.21
N VAL A 28 0.11 8.74 -26.73
CA VAL A 28 -0.98 8.17 -27.54
C VAL A 28 -1.10 8.98 -28.83
N ASP A 29 -1.15 8.32 -29.97
CA ASP A 29 -1.39 8.93 -31.27
C ASP A 29 -2.01 7.90 -32.22
N ASP A 30 -3.05 8.28 -32.94
CA ASP A 30 -3.75 7.46 -33.94
C ASP A 30 -4.05 6.03 -33.45
N GLY A 31 -4.59 5.90 -32.23
CA GLY A 31 -4.92 4.60 -31.62
C GLY A 31 -3.71 3.77 -31.23
N ARG A 32 -2.50 4.29 -31.31
CA ARG A 32 -1.27 3.64 -30.85
C ARG A 32 -0.84 4.23 -29.53
N TYR A 33 -0.18 3.44 -28.72
CA TYR A 33 0.36 3.95 -27.46
C TYR A 33 1.75 3.41 -27.17
N GLY A 34 2.52 4.20 -26.44
CA GLY A 34 3.80 3.81 -25.87
C GLY A 34 3.91 4.30 -24.44
N PHE A 35 4.65 3.57 -23.64
CA PHE A 35 4.87 3.88 -22.23
C PHE A 35 6.35 3.74 -21.89
N ALA A 36 6.84 4.67 -21.09
CA ALA A 36 8.16 4.59 -20.49
C ALA A 36 8.10 4.99 -19.01
N ARG A 37 8.94 4.39 -18.21
CA ARG A 37 9.08 4.69 -16.78
C ARG A 37 10.45 5.29 -16.52
N LEU A 38 10.52 6.21 -15.56
CA LEU A 38 11.77 6.80 -15.08
C LEU A 38 11.67 7.01 -13.56
N VAL A 39 12.81 6.96 -12.88
CA VAL A 39 12.91 7.22 -11.45
C VAL A 39 13.32 8.68 -11.21
N ASP A 40 14.20 9.21 -12.05
CA ASP A 40 14.73 10.57 -11.93
C ASP A 40 14.13 11.48 -13.01
N PRO A 41 13.53 12.63 -12.63
CA PRO A 41 12.96 13.60 -13.58
C PRO A 41 13.94 14.08 -14.66
N SER A 42 15.24 14.08 -14.41
CA SER A 42 16.26 14.46 -15.39
C SER A 42 16.26 13.56 -16.64
N GLY A 43 15.71 12.35 -16.52
CA GLY A 43 15.52 11.41 -17.63
C GLY A 43 14.26 11.64 -18.47
N ALA A 44 13.47 12.67 -18.21
CA ALA A 44 12.14 12.87 -18.82
C ALA A 44 12.20 12.93 -20.36
N GLU A 45 13.11 13.68 -20.94
CA GLU A 45 13.26 13.76 -22.40
C GLU A 45 13.54 12.39 -23.04
N ARG A 46 14.40 11.59 -22.42
CA ARG A 46 14.70 10.23 -22.88
C ARG A 46 13.49 9.32 -22.76
N ALA A 47 12.74 9.42 -21.67
CA ALA A 47 11.53 8.63 -21.46
C ALA A 47 10.44 8.96 -22.50
N VAL A 48 10.26 10.24 -22.84
CA VAL A 48 9.34 10.67 -23.91
C VAL A 48 9.79 10.06 -25.25
N LYS A 49 11.05 10.18 -25.64
CA LYS A 49 11.59 9.60 -26.89
C LYS A 49 11.39 8.08 -26.92
N GLN A 50 11.60 7.41 -25.81
CA GLN A 50 11.38 5.98 -25.69
C GLN A 50 9.89 5.62 -25.84
N ALA A 51 8.98 6.33 -25.16
CA ALA A 51 7.54 6.12 -25.27
C ALA A 51 7.06 6.32 -26.73
N VAL A 52 7.53 7.38 -27.42
CA VAL A 52 7.23 7.62 -28.84
C VAL A 52 7.76 6.47 -29.72
N SER A 53 8.98 6.01 -29.48
CA SER A 53 9.56 4.88 -30.25
C SER A 53 8.76 3.59 -30.09
N ILE A 54 8.24 3.31 -28.87
CA ILE A 54 7.39 2.17 -28.60
C ILE A 54 6.04 2.35 -29.30
N MET A 55 5.42 3.51 -29.16
CA MET A 55 4.14 3.85 -29.79
C MET A 55 4.18 3.61 -31.31
N ASN A 56 5.22 4.07 -31.99
CA ASN A 56 5.39 3.90 -33.44
C ASN A 56 5.45 2.43 -33.91
N LYS A 57 5.76 1.50 -32.99
CA LYS A 57 5.84 0.05 -33.26
C LYS A 57 4.65 -0.73 -32.70
N SER A 58 3.79 -0.08 -31.91
CA SER A 58 2.63 -0.70 -31.30
C SER A 58 1.52 -0.93 -32.33
N PRO A 59 0.71 -1.98 -32.20
CA PRO A 59 -0.47 -2.14 -33.01
C PRO A 59 -1.48 -1.02 -32.73
N ARG A 60 -2.26 -0.69 -33.74
CA ARG A 60 -3.36 0.26 -33.59
C ARG A 60 -4.51 -0.41 -32.86
N VAL A 61 -5.09 0.29 -31.88
CA VAL A 61 -6.31 -0.09 -31.18
C VAL A 61 -7.40 0.92 -31.58
N GLU A 62 -8.47 0.46 -32.17
CA GLU A 62 -9.56 1.33 -32.61
C GLU A 62 -10.23 2.00 -31.42
N GLY A 63 -10.47 3.30 -31.49
CA GLY A 63 -11.12 4.09 -30.44
C GLY A 63 -10.25 4.32 -29.20
N PHE A 64 -8.95 4.01 -29.25
CA PHE A 64 -8.06 4.28 -28.12
C PHE A 64 -7.54 5.71 -28.20
N GLU A 65 -8.02 6.53 -27.26
CA GLU A 65 -7.69 7.96 -27.13
C GLU A 65 -7.36 8.31 -25.67
N LEU A 66 -6.72 9.45 -25.44
CA LEU A 66 -6.58 9.98 -24.09
C LEU A 66 -7.94 10.45 -23.58
N PRO A 67 -8.27 10.18 -22.31
CA PRO A 67 -9.53 10.63 -21.74
C PRO A 67 -9.56 12.16 -21.64
N SER A 68 -10.73 12.73 -21.94
CA SER A 68 -11.01 14.14 -21.70
C SER A 68 -11.33 14.40 -20.23
N PRO A 69 -11.14 15.64 -19.73
CA PRO A 69 -11.58 16.01 -18.40
C PRO A 69 -13.08 15.74 -18.20
N ALA A 70 -13.42 15.14 -17.09
CA ALA A 70 -14.80 14.94 -16.66
C ALA A 70 -15.05 15.60 -15.31
N GLU A 71 -16.31 15.96 -15.05
CA GLU A 71 -16.71 16.38 -13.72
C GLU A 71 -16.51 15.20 -12.75
N THR A 72 -15.85 15.47 -11.65
CA THR A 72 -15.62 14.49 -10.60
C THR A 72 -16.26 14.96 -9.31
N SER A 73 -16.98 14.08 -8.63
CA SER A 73 -17.43 14.32 -7.27
C SER A 73 -16.21 14.37 -6.33
N ALA A 74 -16.25 15.21 -5.33
CA ALA A 74 -15.28 15.21 -4.27
C ALA A 74 -15.34 13.86 -3.54
N LEU A 75 -14.23 13.16 -3.47
CA LEU A 75 -14.09 11.97 -2.64
C LEU A 75 -13.73 12.40 -1.21
N PRO A 76 -14.11 11.64 -0.19
CA PRO A 76 -13.63 11.89 1.16
C PRO A 76 -12.10 11.84 1.20
N PRO A 77 -11.46 12.64 2.08
CA PRO A 77 -10.02 12.57 2.25
C PRO A 77 -9.62 11.18 2.76
N THR A 78 -8.60 10.60 2.16
CA THR A 78 -8.03 9.30 2.52
C THR A 78 -6.60 9.43 3.05
N PHE A 79 -6.20 10.65 3.42
CA PHE A 79 -4.89 10.94 3.96
C PHE A 79 -5.00 11.41 5.42
N HIS A 80 -4.43 10.63 6.32
CA HIS A 80 -4.40 10.86 7.74
C HIS A 80 -2.96 11.08 8.20
N PRO A 81 -2.62 12.31 8.67
CA PRO A 81 -1.25 12.65 9.08
C PRO A 81 -0.68 11.71 10.15
N ASP A 82 -1.50 11.23 11.07
CA ASP A 82 -1.08 10.36 12.17
C ASP A 82 -0.53 9.03 11.63
N VAL A 83 -1.12 8.47 10.57
CA VAL A 83 -0.59 7.27 9.88
C VAL A 83 0.69 7.59 9.11
N ALA A 84 0.72 8.75 8.44
CA ALA A 84 1.88 9.16 7.64
C ALA A 84 3.13 9.46 8.47
N HIS A 85 2.97 9.78 9.75
CA HIS A 85 4.05 10.11 10.68
C HIS A 85 4.51 8.94 11.55
N LEU A 86 3.88 7.77 11.44
CA LEU A 86 4.33 6.58 12.16
C LEU A 86 5.78 6.26 11.84
N VAL A 87 6.51 5.83 12.86
CA VAL A 87 7.87 5.32 12.77
C VAL A 87 7.93 3.84 13.14
N ALA A 88 9.07 3.21 12.95
CA ALA A 88 9.22 1.78 13.21
C ALA A 88 8.92 1.40 14.67
N GLU A 89 9.30 2.27 15.59
CA GLU A 89 9.07 2.11 17.03
C GLU A 89 7.57 2.04 17.35
N ASP A 90 6.73 2.86 16.70
CA ASP A 90 5.29 2.83 16.91
C ASP A 90 4.65 1.49 16.49
N LEU A 91 5.17 0.88 15.40
CA LEU A 91 4.73 -0.44 14.99
C LEU A 91 5.18 -1.53 15.95
N MET A 92 6.38 -1.39 16.51
CA MET A 92 6.91 -2.34 17.50
C MET A 92 6.09 -2.32 18.80
N ASP A 93 5.79 -1.12 19.32
CA ASP A 93 4.97 -0.96 20.53
C ASP A 93 3.58 -1.56 20.34
N ARG A 94 2.95 -1.33 19.17
CA ARG A 94 1.66 -1.92 18.82
C ARG A 94 1.73 -3.44 18.67
N ALA A 95 2.80 -3.96 18.08
CA ALA A 95 2.99 -5.40 17.95
C ALA A 95 3.14 -6.08 19.32
N ASP A 96 3.89 -5.46 20.22
CA ASP A 96 4.05 -5.95 21.59
C ASP A 96 2.73 -5.91 22.37
N ALA A 97 1.91 -4.86 22.19
CA ALA A 97 0.58 -4.76 22.77
C ALA A 97 -0.35 -5.87 22.25
N MET A 98 -0.37 -6.13 20.93
CA MET A 98 -1.14 -7.20 20.32
C MET A 98 -0.71 -8.58 20.84
N LEU A 99 0.58 -8.86 20.93
CA LEU A 99 1.10 -10.12 21.47
C LEU A 99 0.73 -10.29 22.95
N ALA A 100 0.84 -9.23 23.76
CA ALA A 100 0.43 -9.25 25.15
C ALA A 100 -1.07 -9.48 25.32
N HIS A 101 -1.90 -8.89 24.45
CA HIS A 101 -3.34 -9.07 24.45
C HIS A 101 -3.71 -10.53 24.15
N VAL A 102 -3.19 -11.12 23.07
CA VAL A 102 -3.42 -12.54 22.74
C VAL A 102 -3.02 -13.44 23.91
N ALA A 103 -1.84 -13.20 24.50
CA ALA A 103 -1.37 -14.02 25.64
C ALA A 103 -2.26 -13.90 26.88
N SER A 104 -2.88 -12.74 27.12
CA SER A 104 -3.77 -12.51 28.25
C SER A 104 -5.18 -13.07 28.04
N THR A 105 -5.70 -12.96 26.82
CA THR A 105 -7.06 -13.38 26.45
C THR A 105 -7.12 -14.89 26.19
N SER A 106 -6.10 -15.45 25.57
CA SER A 106 -6.02 -16.86 25.18
C SER A 106 -4.67 -17.48 25.56
N PRO A 107 -4.45 -17.85 26.84
CA PRO A 107 -3.13 -18.32 27.30
C PRO A 107 -2.63 -19.60 26.61
N ASN A 108 -3.52 -20.37 25.97
CA ASN A 108 -3.18 -21.58 25.21
C ASN A 108 -2.96 -21.31 23.72
N ALA A 109 -3.17 -20.07 23.28
CA ALA A 109 -2.96 -19.68 21.90
C ALA A 109 -1.49 -19.31 21.67
N VAL A 110 -0.96 -19.74 20.53
CA VAL A 110 0.36 -19.37 20.05
C VAL A 110 0.20 -18.53 18.79
N VAL A 111 0.73 -17.32 18.79
CA VAL A 111 0.82 -16.51 17.56
C VAL A 111 1.81 -17.18 16.63
N THR A 112 1.33 -17.74 15.53
CA THR A 112 2.15 -18.45 14.54
C THR A 112 2.58 -17.56 13.38
N GLY A 113 1.89 -16.44 13.16
CA GLY A 113 2.21 -15.48 12.12
C GLY A 113 1.43 -14.19 12.30
N GLY A 114 1.70 -13.23 11.43
CA GLY A 114 1.00 -11.95 11.44
C GLY A 114 1.90 -10.78 11.10
N GLY A 115 1.40 -9.58 11.35
CA GLY A 115 2.18 -8.37 11.16
C GLY A 115 1.35 -7.10 11.18
N LEU A 116 2.07 -6.01 11.09
CA LEU A 116 1.54 -4.66 10.94
C LEU A 116 2.19 -3.97 9.76
N GLY A 117 1.45 -3.07 9.14
CA GLY A 117 1.97 -2.21 8.10
C GLY A 117 1.29 -0.85 8.10
N ALA A 118 2.06 0.17 7.74
CA ALA A 118 1.54 1.51 7.51
C ALA A 118 2.17 2.08 6.24
N SER A 119 1.41 2.83 5.48
CA SER A 119 1.91 3.47 4.28
C SER A 119 1.31 4.85 4.04
N ALA A 120 2.09 5.72 3.41
CA ALA A 120 1.64 6.99 2.87
C ALA A 120 2.07 7.08 1.40
N THR A 121 1.12 7.38 0.55
CA THR A 121 1.32 7.47 -0.90
C THR A 121 0.85 8.83 -1.40
N ALA A 122 1.58 9.42 -2.32
CA ALA A 122 1.17 10.61 -3.04
C ALA A 122 1.43 10.42 -4.54
N GLY A 123 0.54 10.93 -5.36
CA GLY A 123 0.66 10.86 -6.81
C GLY A 123 0.03 12.03 -7.51
N ALA A 124 0.50 12.30 -8.73
CA ALA A 124 -0.11 13.27 -9.63
C ALA A 124 -0.24 12.68 -11.03
N PHE A 125 -1.32 13.08 -11.70
CA PHE A 125 -1.58 12.73 -13.09
C PHE A 125 -1.85 14.00 -13.90
N LEU A 126 -1.12 14.17 -15.00
CA LEU A 126 -1.30 15.28 -15.93
C LEU A 126 -1.48 14.71 -17.34
N SER A 127 -2.35 15.34 -18.11
CA SER A 127 -2.62 14.97 -19.50
C SER A 127 -2.61 16.20 -20.39
N SER A 128 -2.19 16.04 -21.66
CA SER A 128 -2.32 17.08 -22.70
C SER A 128 -3.78 17.46 -22.97
N GLU A 129 -4.74 16.59 -22.62
CA GLU A 129 -6.17 16.84 -22.74
C GLU A 129 -6.73 17.73 -21.60
N GLY A 130 -5.86 18.26 -20.72
CA GLY A 130 -6.24 19.18 -19.66
C GLY A 130 -6.65 18.50 -18.34
N ILE A 131 -6.40 17.21 -18.18
CA ILE A 131 -6.58 16.58 -16.86
C ILE A 131 -5.36 16.92 -16.00
N GLU A 132 -5.62 17.48 -14.83
CA GLU A 132 -4.65 17.68 -13.77
C GLU A 132 -5.26 17.20 -12.46
N ARG A 133 -4.63 16.21 -11.85
CA ARG A 133 -5.09 15.58 -10.59
C ARG A 133 -3.90 15.25 -9.73
N ALA A 134 -4.04 15.51 -8.45
CA ALA A 134 -3.11 15.04 -7.42
C ALA A 134 -3.92 14.38 -6.31
N SER A 135 -3.37 13.35 -5.71
CA SER A 135 -3.98 12.65 -4.59
C SER A 135 -2.92 12.18 -3.63
N SER A 136 -3.31 12.07 -2.36
CA SER A 136 -2.53 11.40 -1.33
C SER A 136 -3.45 10.49 -0.54
N SER A 137 -2.91 9.41 -0.04
CA SER A 137 -3.63 8.45 0.78
C SER A 137 -2.70 7.82 1.80
N THR A 138 -3.28 7.37 2.90
CA THR A 138 -2.61 6.55 3.90
C THR A 138 -3.31 5.21 4.00
N SER A 139 -2.65 4.25 4.55
CA SER A 139 -3.23 2.95 4.88
C SER A 139 -2.46 2.36 6.05
N MET A 140 -3.19 1.78 6.98
CA MET A 140 -2.66 0.99 8.07
C MET A 140 -3.37 -0.36 8.11
N GLY A 141 -2.64 -1.43 8.40
CA GLY A 141 -3.18 -2.76 8.57
C GLY A 141 -2.47 -3.50 9.68
N ALA A 142 -3.21 -4.35 10.37
CA ALA A 142 -2.69 -5.23 11.40
C ALA A 142 -3.44 -6.57 11.34
N GLY A 143 -2.75 -7.66 11.67
CA GLY A 143 -3.39 -8.96 11.76
C GLY A 143 -2.50 -9.99 12.40
N VAL A 144 -3.15 -11.01 12.99
CA VAL A 144 -2.48 -12.13 13.64
C VAL A 144 -3.08 -13.46 13.19
N GLN A 145 -2.21 -14.44 13.11
CA GLN A 145 -2.58 -15.85 13.01
C GLN A 145 -2.25 -16.54 14.31
N VAL A 146 -3.22 -17.21 14.88
CA VAL A 146 -3.05 -17.97 16.12
C VAL A 146 -3.31 -19.45 15.88
N THR A 147 -2.64 -20.29 16.65
CA THR A 147 -2.90 -21.73 16.70
C THR A 147 -3.13 -22.11 18.16
N ILE A 148 -4.18 -22.89 18.40
CA ILE A 148 -4.58 -23.38 19.71
C ILE A 148 -4.56 -24.91 19.68
N ASP A 149 -3.99 -25.53 20.71
CA ASP A 149 -4.12 -26.97 20.93
C ASP A 149 -5.37 -27.23 21.79
N MET A 150 -6.31 -27.94 21.20
CA MET A 150 -7.55 -28.38 21.85
C MET A 150 -7.50 -29.91 22.02
N ASP A 151 -6.98 -30.36 23.14
CA ASP A 151 -6.90 -31.82 23.49
C ASP A 151 -6.11 -32.64 22.43
N GLY A 152 -5.01 -32.08 21.92
CA GLY A 152 -4.16 -32.72 20.90
C GLY A 152 -4.60 -32.47 19.46
N GLN A 153 -5.66 -31.68 19.26
CA GLN A 153 -6.08 -31.20 17.93
C GLN A 153 -5.71 -29.75 17.77
N LEU A 154 -4.81 -29.47 16.81
CA LEU A 154 -4.41 -28.12 16.49
C LEU A 154 -5.47 -27.44 15.61
N THR A 155 -5.92 -26.27 16.04
CA THR A 155 -6.82 -25.39 15.30
C THR A 155 -6.17 -24.04 15.11
N SER A 156 -6.23 -23.48 13.89
CA SER A 156 -5.67 -22.19 13.57
C SER A 156 -6.74 -21.24 13.05
N GLY A 157 -6.64 -19.98 13.45
CA GLY A 157 -7.45 -18.88 12.96
C GLY A 157 -6.58 -17.70 12.52
N TRP A 158 -7.10 -16.85 11.65
CA TRP A 158 -6.49 -15.61 11.22
C TRP A 158 -7.53 -14.50 11.23
N GLU A 159 -7.17 -13.38 11.83
CA GLU A 159 -7.98 -12.16 11.83
C GLU A 159 -7.11 -10.94 11.55
N GLY A 160 -7.70 -9.91 10.94
CA GLY A 160 -7.00 -8.67 10.64
C GLY A 160 -7.94 -7.51 10.37
N ALA A 161 -7.43 -6.31 10.58
CA ALA A 161 -8.09 -5.05 10.31
C ALA A 161 -7.25 -4.16 9.39
N SER A 162 -7.91 -3.31 8.62
CA SER A 162 -7.25 -2.28 7.83
C SER A 162 -8.09 -1.01 7.77
N SER A 163 -7.42 0.13 7.69
CA SER A 163 -8.04 1.45 7.61
C SER A 163 -7.13 2.41 6.83
N ASP A 164 -7.67 3.50 6.33
CA ASP A 164 -6.92 4.66 5.87
C ASP A 164 -6.50 5.59 7.03
N ASP A 165 -7.15 5.43 8.19
CA ASP A 165 -6.84 6.11 9.45
C ASP A 165 -6.07 5.21 10.42
N LEU A 166 -5.65 5.77 11.54
CA LEU A 166 -4.94 5.06 12.60
C LEU A 166 -5.83 3.98 13.22
N LEU A 167 -5.38 2.75 13.20
CA LEU A 167 -6.03 1.66 13.92
C LEU A 167 -5.85 1.84 15.43
N PRO A 168 -6.74 1.31 16.28
CA PRO A 168 -6.50 1.15 17.72
C PRO A 168 -5.16 0.44 17.99
N GLU A 169 -4.61 0.61 19.18
CA GLU A 169 -3.35 -0.04 19.56
C GLU A 169 -3.47 -1.57 19.51
N VAL A 170 -4.59 -2.08 19.99
CA VAL A 170 -5.01 -3.47 19.77
C VAL A 170 -6.30 -3.41 18.95
N PRO A 171 -6.29 -3.78 17.66
CA PRO A 171 -7.50 -3.83 16.85
C PRO A 171 -8.52 -4.87 17.34
N ASP A 172 -9.81 -4.59 17.19
CA ASP A 172 -10.90 -5.47 17.64
C ASP A 172 -10.83 -6.89 17.05
N CYS A 173 -10.12 -7.05 15.93
CA CYS A 173 -9.88 -8.36 15.32
C CYS A 173 -8.91 -9.27 16.10
N VAL A 174 -8.32 -8.78 17.20
CA VAL A 174 -7.36 -9.54 18.01
C VAL A 174 -8.03 -10.10 19.28
N ASP A 175 -9.30 -9.76 19.54
CA ASP A 175 -10.10 -10.22 20.69
C ASP A 175 -10.53 -11.70 20.64
#